data_1cf75d1960f4a23d21de514360387868
#
_entry.id   1cf75d1960f4a23d21de514360387868
#
_cell.length_a   1.000
_cell.length_b   1.000
_cell.length_c   1.000
_cell.angle_alpha   90.00
_cell.angle_beta   90.00
_cell.angle_gamma   90.00
#
_symmetry.space_group_name_H-M   'P 1'
#
loop_
_entity.id
_entity.type
_entity.pdbx_description
1 polymer ?
#
loop_
_entity_poly.entity_id
_entity_poly.type
_entity_poly.pdbx_seq_one_letter_code
_entity_poly.pdbx_strand_id
1 'polypeptide(L)'
;MATVNSKNIKYFNISPLDEAWGIVVTTVGRQLIPPHSSYPRSQHPESHIFNPVNGRILKEYQLIYISEGSGYFESQSCKRQKVTSGTMILLFPDEWHTYEPDKETGWMEYWVGFNGVHIDNRVKNGFFSPQKPLFSLGYSSAILGLYEDILSHATEEKSGYQQLISSIVLYILGLVQFIHRNDKFNDSFAVIKINEARAIMKQKIEDNISPKGVAEKIGVSYSWFRKMFKQYVDVSPAQYQANLKFLRSKELMATTNLSVTDIAYKLGFENVGRFSAFFHKKEGVSPLQYRKDIQSIKRHTT
;
A
#
# COMPACT_ATOMS: atom_id res chain seq x y z
N MET A 1 -39.82 -10.66 5.17
CA MET A 1 -39.34 -9.27 5.29
C MET A 1 -38.21 -9.24 6.31
N ALA A 2 -36.95 -9.24 5.89
CA ALA A 2 -35.83 -9.16 6.80
C ALA A 2 -35.71 -7.70 7.27
N THR A 3 -35.98 -7.44 8.53
CA THR A 3 -35.72 -6.17 9.20
C THR A 3 -34.23 -5.89 9.13
N VAL A 4 -33.83 -4.93 8.30
CA VAL A 4 -32.43 -4.44 8.25
C VAL A 4 -32.16 -3.77 9.60
N ASN A 5 -31.35 -4.45 10.39
CA ASN A 5 -31.00 -4.09 11.75
C ASN A 5 -30.04 -2.89 11.73
N SER A 6 -30.24 -1.90 12.56
CA SER A 6 -29.34 -0.72 12.80
C SER A 6 -27.90 -1.12 13.20
N LYS A 7 -27.62 -2.40 13.34
CA LYS A 7 -26.29 -2.97 13.61
C LYS A 7 -25.28 -2.90 12.43
N ASN A 8 -25.72 -2.50 11.24
CA ASN A 8 -24.91 -2.56 10.03
C ASN A 8 -24.25 -1.22 9.66
N ILE A 9 -24.49 -0.15 10.41
CA ILE A 9 -23.93 1.18 10.11
C ILE A 9 -23.56 1.85 11.43
N LYS A 10 -22.34 2.40 11.52
CA LYS A 10 -21.86 3.14 12.67
C LYS A 10 -21.19 4.45 12.28
N TYR A 11 -21.38 5.48 13.08
CA TYR A 11 -20.74 6.79 13.07
C TYR A 11 -20.04 7.00 14.40
N PHE A 12 -18.81 7.50 14.39
CA PHE A 12 -17.98 7.59 15.58
C PHE A 12 -17.79 9.02 16.09
N ASN A 13 -17.80 9.17 17.40
CA ASN A 13 -17.24 10.34 18.05
C ASN A 13 -15.73 10.15 18.19
N ILE A 14 -14.98 11.09 17.66
CA ILE A 14 -13.52 11.03 17.58
C ILE A 14 -12.92 11.85 18.71
N SER A 15 -12.00 11.25 19.47
CA SER A 15 -11.24 11.94 20.50
C SER A 15 -9.91 12.50 19.94
N PRO A 16 -9.31 13.52 20.58
CA PRO A 16 -7.98 14.00 20.20
C PRO A 16 -6.89 12.90 20.25
N LEU A 17 -7.05 11.89 21.11
CA LEU A 17 -6.13 10.75 21.19
C LEU A 17 -6.27 9.84 19.97
N ASP A 18 -7.48 9.67 19.45
CA ASP A 18 -7.72 8.89 18.23
C ASP A 18 -7.10 9.60 17.02
N GLU A 19 -7.27 10.93 16.90
CA GLU A 19 -6.64 11.74 15.84
C GLU A 19 -5.11 11.67 15.90
N ALA A 20 -4.53 11.67 17.09
CA ALA A 20 -3.09 11.59 17.32
C ALA A 20 -2.48 10.25 16.82
N TRP A 21 -3.31 9.19 16.63
CA TRP A 21 -2.88 7.94 16.01
C TRP A 21 -2.48 8.10 14.53
N GLY A 22 -2.88 9.22 13.91
CA GLY A 22 -2.52 9.59 12.53
C GLY A 22 -3.42 9.03 11.44
N ILE A 23 -4.39 8.19 11.81
CA ILE A 23 -5.54 7.79 10.99
C ILE A 23 -6.69 7.43 11.94
N VAL A 24 -7.89 7.82 11.61
CA VAL A 24 -9.08 7.61 12.43
C VAL A 24 -10.25 7.20 11.56
N VAL A 25 -11.03 6.24 12.01
CA VAL A 25 -12.26 5.78 11.34
C VAL A 25 -13.42 6.64 11.81
N THR A 26 -14.14 7.23 10.86
CA THR A 26 -15.29 8.15 11.08
C THR A 26 -16.61 7.44 10.90
N THR A 27 -16.68 6.50 9.96
CA THR A 27 -17.90 5.73 9.66
C THR A 27 -17.53 4.32 9.22
N VAL A 28 -18.44 3.36 9.43
CA VAL A 28 -18.34 2.02 8.85
C VAL A 28 -19.73 1.45 8.62
N GLY A 29 -19.88 0.66 7.57
CA GLY A 29 -21.13 -0.01 7.33
C GLY A 29 -21.10 -1.01 6.20
N ARG A 30 -22.23 -1.71 6.05
CA ARG A 30 -22.54 -2.57 4.92
C ARG A 30 -24.02 -2.50 4.57
N GLN A 31 -24.35 -2.60 3.30
CA GLN A 31 -25.72 -2.57 2.84
C GLN A 31 -25.96 -3.42 1.61
N LEU A 32 -27.02 -4.23 1.62
CA LEU A 32 -27.54 -4.89 0.44
C LEU A 32 -28.59 -4.01 -0.20
N ILE A 33 -28.42 -3.70 -1.47
CA ILE A 33 -29.40 -3.04 -2.33
C ILE A 33 -29.92 -4.08 -3.32
N PRO A 34 -31.12 -4.64 -3.11
CA PRO A 34 -31.69 -5.61 -4.05
C PRO A 34 -32.01 -5.00 -5.41
N PRO A 35 -32.11 -5.83 -6.47
CA PRO A 35 -32.65 -5.38 -7.76
C PRO A 35 -33.97 -4.65 -7.60
N HIS A 36 -34.19 -3.65 -8.46
CA HIS A 36 -35.43 -2.85 -8.52
C HIS A 36 -35.82 -2.11 -7.23
N SER A 37 -34.92 -2.01 -6.25
CA SER A 37 -35.15 -1.23 -5.02
C SER A 37 -34.77 0.25 -5.21
N SER A 38 -35.38 1.11 -4.40
CA SER A 38 -35.00 2.53 -4.37
C SER A 38 -33.60 2.74 -3.81
N TYR A 39 -32.86 3.67 -4.36
CA TYR A 39 -31.54 4.08 -3.90
C TYR A 39 -31.43 5.61 -3.90
N PRO A 40 -30.81 6.23 -2.90
CA PRO A 40 -30.33 5.63 -1.64
C PRO A 40 -31.48 5.22 -0.70
N ARG A 41 -31.18 4.34 0.24
CA ARG A 41 -32.13 4.00 1.30
C ARG A 41 -32.15 5.07 2.37
N SER A 42 -33.34 5.30 2.97
CA SER A 42 -33.60 6.36 3.94
C SER A 42 -33.02 6.16 5.36
N GLN A 43 -32.11 5.23 5.54
CA GLN A 43 -31.58 4.85 6.86
C GLN A 43 -30.26 5.55 7.26
N HIS A 44 -29.80 6.49 6.45
CA HIS A 44 -28.62 7.31 6.77
C HIS A 44 -29.02 8.64 7.42
N PRO A 45 -28.17 9.23 8.27
CA PRO A 45 -28.33 10.61 8.71
C PRO A 45 -28.42 11.55 7.49
N GLU A 46 -29.14 12.66 7.62
CA GLU A 46 -29.36 13.61 6.51
C GLU A 46 -28.05 14.06 5.82
N SER A 47 -26.98 14.20 6.61
CA SER A 47 -25.65 14.55 6.10
C SER A 47 -25.01 13.48 5.20
N HIS A 48 -25.52 12.25 5.20
CA HIS A 48 -25.02 11.12 4.42
C HIS A 48 -26.00 10.63 3.35
N ILE A 49 -27.22 11.15 3.36
CA ILE A 49 -28.21 10.91 2.29
C ILE A 49 -27.84 11.80 1.11
N PHE A 50 -27.73 11.21 -0.07
CA PHE A 50 -27.54 11.98 -1.29
C PHE A 50 -28.44 11.46 -2.41
N ASN A 51 -28.83 12.37 -3.32
CA ASN A 51 -29.48 11.98 -4.55
C ASN A 51 -28.41 11.63 -5.60
N PRO A 52 -28.40 10.43 -6.21
CA PRO A 52 -27.43 10.07 -7.25
C PRO A 52 -27.35 11.05 -8.42
N VAL A 53 -28.45 11.75 -8.73
CA VAL A 53 -28.48 12.79 -9.78
C VAL A 53 -27.67 14.02 -9.39
N ASN A 54 -27.72 14.42 -8.11
CA ASN A 54 -27.03 15.61 -7.62
C ASN A 54 -25.62 15.30 -7.09
N GLY A 55 -25.33 14.04 -6.74
CA GLY A 55 -24.11 13.64 -6.07
C GLY A 55 -23.98 14.26 -4.68
N ARG A 56 -22.76 14.18 -4.12
CA ARG A 56 -22.41 14.80 -2.84
C ARG A 56 -20.92 15.11 -2.76
N ILE A 57 -20.54 15.87 -1.73
CA ILE A 57 -19.15 16.10 -1.30
C ILE A 57 -19.02 15.64 0.14
N LEU A 58 -18.03 14.81 0.45
CA LEU A 58 -17.69 14.39 1.80
C LEU A 58 -16.42 15.10 2.26
N LYS A 59 -16.24 15.19 3.59
CA LYS A 59 -15.04 15.73 4.24
C LYS A 59 -14.10 14.63 4.73
N GLU A 60 -14.29 13.42 4.22
CA GLU A 60 -13.52 12.23 4.60
C GLU A 60 -13.19 11.39 3.37
N TYR A 61 -12.18 10.56 3.49
CA TYR A 61 -11.96 9.45 2.56
C TYR A 61 -12.96 8.34 2.87
N GLN A 62 -13.42 7.64 1.83
CA GLN A 62 -14.15 6.39 2.03
C GLN A 62 -13.60 5.29 1.13
N LEU A 63 -13.38 4.10 1.68
CA LEU A 63 -13.18 2.87 0.92
C LEU A 63 -14.51 2.14 0.84
N ILE A 64 -15.02 1.97 -0.39
CA ILE A 64 -16.26 1.25 -0.67
C ILE A 64 -15.91 0.01 -1.48
N TYR A 65 -16.25 -1.17 -0.97
CA TYR A 65 -16.04 -2.43 -1.67
C TYR A 65 -17.37 -3.02 -2.12
N ILE A 66 -17.52 -3.21 -3.43
CA ILE A 66 -18.68 -3.85 -4.02
C ILE A 66 -18.40 -5.34 -4.12
N SER A 67 -19.05 -6.14 -3.26
CA SER A 67 -18.83 -7.59 -3.21
C SER A 67 -19.67 -8.36 -4.20
N GLU A 68 -20.86 -7.87 -4.52
CA GLU A 68 -21.81 -8.49 -5.44
C GLU A 68 -22.54 -7.42 -6.24
N GLY A 69 -23.04 -7.79 -7.44
CA GLY A 69 -23.80 -6.90 -8.30
C GLY A 69 -22.95 -5.96 -9.13
N SER A 70 -23.56 -4.91 -9.63
CA SER A 70 -22.91 -3.90 -10.48
C SER A 70 -23.60 -2.53 -10.35
N GLY A 71 -22.95 -1.50 -10.90
CA GLY A 71 -23.48 -0.15 -10.88
C GLY A 71 -22.55 0.82 -11.60
N TYR A 72 -22.65 2.08 -11.25
CA TYR A 72 -21.86 3.15 -11.84
C TYR A 72 -21.27 4.06 -10.77
N PHE A 73 -20.13 4.63 -11.09
CA PHE A 73 -19.45 5.64 -10.29
C PHE A 73 -19.01 6.80 -11.18
N GLU A 74 -19.06 8.01 -10.65
CA GLU A 74 -18.56 9.22 -11.28
C GLU A 74 -18.04 10.19 -10.20
N SER A 75 -16.99 10.95 -10.51
CA SER A 75 -16.53 12.07 -9.66
C SER A 75 -16.06 13.25 -10.51
N GLN A 76 -15.75 14.35 -9.87
CA GLN A 76 -15.21 15.53 -10.55
C GLN A 76 -13.95 15.19 -11.37
N SER A 77 -13.10 14.31 -10.86
CA SER A 77 -11.84 13.91 -11.51
C SER A 77 -11.93 12.61 -12.31
N CYS A 78 -13.02 11.86 -12.20
CA CYS A 78 -13.20 10.55 -12.86
C CYS A 78 -14.54 10.50 -13.58
N LYS A 79 -14.49 10.36 -14.91
CA LYS A 79 -15.71 10.20 -15.73
C LYS A 79 -16.48 8.96 -15.29
N ARG A 80 -17.81 8.96 -15.60
CA ARG A 80 -18.71 7.84 -15.31
C ARG A 80 -18.14 6.52 -15.82
N GLN A 81 -17.99 5.57 -14.93
CA GLN A 81 -17.47 4.22 -15.18
C GLN A 81 -18.38 3.17 -14.58
N LYS A 82 -18.42 2.00 -15.22
CA LYS A 82 -19.11 0.84 -14.68
C LYS A 82 -18.31 0.25 -13.51
N VAL A 83 -19.02 -0.06 -12.45
CA VAL A 83 -18.51 -0.76 -11.26
C VAL A 83 -19.12 -2.16 -11.24
N THR A 84 -18.32 -3.16 -10.94
CA THR A 84 -18.76 -4.57 -10.87
C THR A 84 -18.30 -5.19 -9.54
N SER A 85 -18.82 -6.37 -9.25
CA SER A 85 -18.33 -7.17 -8.11
C SER A 85 -16.79 -7.26 -8.09
N GLY A 86 -16.20 -7.10 -6.91
CA GLY A 86 -14.75 -7.06 -6.71
C GLY A 86 -14.11 -5.70 -6.95
N THR A 87 -14.89 -4.65 -7.17
CA THR A 87 -14.34 -3.28 -7.28
C THR A 87 -14.27 -2.61 -5.92
N MET A 88 -13.10 -2.00 -5.63
CA MET A 88 -12.92 -1.05 -4.53
C MET A 88 -12.94 0.37 -5.09
N ILE A 89 -13.74 1.24 -4.48
CA ILE A 89 -13.81 2.68 -4.78
C ILE A 89 -13.15 3.42 -3.62
N LEU A 90 -12.23 4.33 -3.91
CA LEU A 90 -11.71 5.28 -2.94
C LEU A 90 -12.29 6.67 -3.23
N LEU A 91 -13.11 7.17 -2.32
CA LEU A 91 -13.59 8.56 -2.33
C LEU A 91 -12.58 9.46 -1.64
N PHE A 92 -12.47 10.70 -2.13
CA PHE A 92 -11.55 11.71 -1.62
C PHE A 92 -12.30 12.87 -0.96
N PRO A 93 -11.75 13.47 0.12
CA PRO A 93 -12.32 14.66 0.72
C PRO A 93 -12.46 15.81 -0.30
N ASP A 94 -13.50 16.60 -0.15
CA ASP A 94 -13.77 17.79 -0.98
C ASP A 94 -13.95 17.53 -2.48
N GLU A 95 -14.03 16.27 -2.89
CA GLU A 95 -14.27 15.83 -4.26
C GLU A 95 -15.75 15.50 -4.46
N TRP A 96 -16.42 16.16 -5.41
CA TRP A 96 -17.77 15.78 -5.79
C TRP A 96 -17.79 14.38 -6.39
N HIS A 97 -18.74 13.56 -5.97
CA HIS A 97 -18.91 12.19 -6.47
C HIS A 97 -20.36 11.74 -6.43
N THR A 98 -20.66 10.76 -7.27
CA THR A 98 -21.90 10.01 -7.25
C THR A 98 -21.66 8.55 -7.60
N TYR A 99 -22.50 7.68 -7.08
CA TYR A 99 -22.53 6.26 -7.42
C TYR A 99 -23.91 5.68 -7.17
N GLU A 100 -24.26 4.66 -7.92
CA GLU A 100 -25.56 4.00 -7.81
C GLU A 100 -25.48 2.55 -8.31
N PRO A 101 -26.22 1.60 -7.70
CA PRO A 101 -26.36 0.26 -8.22
C PRO A 101 -27.12 0.25 -9.53
N ASP A 102 -26.80 -0.72 -10.37
CA ASP A 102 -27.61 -1.06 -11.54
C ASP A 102 -28.97 -1.61 -11.07
N LYS A 103 -30.05 -1.15 -11.66
CA LYS A 103 -31.42 -1.54 -11.25
C LYS A 103 -31.70 -3.02 -11.42
N GLU A 104 -31.07 -3.66 -12.41
CA GLU A 104 -31.31 -5.07 -12.72
C GLU A 104 -30.53 -6.00 -11.80
N THR A 105 -29.37 -5.56 -11.30
CA THR A 105 -28.51 -6.43 -10.46
C THR A 105 -28.55 -6.06 -8.99
N GLY A 106 -28.83 -4.80 -8.66
CA GLY A 106 -28.52 -4.30 -7.33
C GLY A 106 -27.03 -4.42 -7.01
N TRP A 107 -26.66 -4.32 -5.75
CA TRP A 107 -25.33 -4.65 -5.27
C TRP A 107 -25.27 -4.87 -3.75
N MET A 108 -24.17 -5.48 -3.27
CA MET A 108 -23.78 -5.51 -1.86
C MET A 108 -22.54 -4.65 -1.68
N GLU A 109 -22.67 -3.60 -0.85
CA GLU A 109 -21.57 -2.66 -0.55
C GLU A 109 -21.13 -2.75 0.91
N TYR A 110 -19.82 -2.61 1.12
CA TYR A 110 -19.16 -2.41 2.40
C TYR A 110 -18.41 -1.09 2.32
N TRP A 111 -18.45 -0.27 3.37
CA TRP A 111 -17.69 0.97 3.38
C TRP A 111 -17.04 1.23 4.73
N VAL A 112 -15.95 2.00 4.71
CA VAL A 112 -15.31 2.60 5.86
C VAL A 112 -14.88 4.03 5.50
N GLY A 113 -15.34 5.00 6.28
CA GLY A 113 -14.90 6.39 6.21
C GLY A 113 -13.75 6.64 7.18
N PHE A 114 -12.78 7.46 6.79
CA PHE A 114 -11.60 7.71 7.62
C PHE A 114 -10.89 9.00 7.19
N ASN A 115 -10.09 9.56 8.12
CA ASN A 115 -9.22 10.72 7.88
C ASN A 115 -7.86 10.53 8.54
N GLY A 116 -6.90 11.39 8.21
CA GLY A 116 -5.64 11.51 8.93
C GLY A 116 -4.40 11.64 8.06
N VAL A 117 -3.31 12.09 8.68
CA VAL A 117 -2.04 12.37 8.01
C VAL A 117 -1.44 11.15 7.28
N HIS A 118 -1.79 9.94 7.71
CA HIS A 118 -1.30 8.73 7.06
C HIS A 118 -1.87 8.53 5.66
N ILE A 119 -3.15 8.81 5.43
CA ILE A 119 -3.72 8.75 4.10
C ILE A 119 -3.32 9.96 3.26
N ASP A 120 -3.31 11.16 3.84
CA ASP A 120 -2.91 12.39 3.15
C ASP A 120 -1.50 12.26 2.56
N ASN A 121 -0.57 11.72 3.33
CA ASN A 121 0.79 11.45 2.85
C ASN A 121 0.83 10.44 1.70
N ARG A 122 -0.03 9.44 1.68
CA ARG A 122 -0.10 8.47 0.58
C ARG A 122 -0.64 9.10 -0.69
N VAL A 123 -1.64 9.94 -0.58
CA VAL A 123 -2.20 10.70 -1.72
C VAL A 123 -1.17 11.69 -2.24
N LYS A 124 -0.54 12.48 -1.37
CA LYS A 124 0.52 13.44 -1.73
C LYS A 124 1.69 12.77 -2.46
N ASN A 125 2.04 11.54 -2.08
CA ASN A 125 3.12 10.77 -2.70
C ASN A 125 2.66 9.91 -3.90
N GLY A 126 1.41 10.08 -4.37
CA GLY A 126 0.91 9.46 -5.60
C GLY A 126 0.57 7.96 -5.49
N PHE A 127 0.44 7.40 -4.28
CA PHE A 127 -0.05 6.03 -4.11
C PHE A 127 -1.52 5.91 -4.47
N PHE A 128 -2.30 6.96 -4.20
CA PHE A 128 -3.72 7.08 -4.55
C PHE A 128 -3.97 8.42 -5.20
N SER A 129 -4.97 8.47 -6.10
CA SER A 129 -5.27 9.68 -6.86
C SER A 129 -6.76 9.75 -7.18
N PRO A 130 -7.41 10.95 -7.09
CA PRO A 130 -8.81 11.11 -7.46
C PRO A 130 -9.08 10.86 -8.95
N GLN A 131 -8.06 10.94 -9.83
CA GLN A 131 -8.17 10.57 -11.23
C GLN A 131 -8.25 9.07 -11.49
N LYS A 132 -7.89 8.23 -10.49
CA LYS A 132 -7.92 6.77 -10.55
C LYS A 132 -8.48 6.18 -9.25
N PRO A 133 -9.76 6.43 -8.96
CA PRO A 133 -10.37 6.03 -7.69
C PRO A 133 -10.81 4.57 -7.65
N LEU A 134 -10.83 3.87 -8.80
CA LEU A 134 -11.35 2.51 -8.93
C LEU A 134 -10.22 1.48 -9.02
N PHE A 135 -10.34 0.42 -8.21
CA PHE A 135 -9.39 -0.68 -8.16
C PHE A 135 -10.14 -2.01 -8.36
N SER A 136 -9.84 -2.73 -9.44
CA SER A 136 -10.37 -4.06 -9.68
C SER A 136 -9.56 -5.07 -8.87
N LEU A 137 -10.13 -5.53 -7.75
CA LEU A 137 -9.45 -6.46 -6.82
C LEU A 137 -9.95 -7.89 -6.98
N GLY A 138 -11.05 -8.08 -7.74
CA GLY A 138 -11.78 -9.33 -7.78
C GLY A 138 -12.52 -9.61 -6.46
N TYR A 139 -13.29 -10.69 -6.42
CA TYR A 139 -13.90 -11.17 -5.18
C TYR A 139 -12.80 -11.61 -4.21
N SER A 140 -12.84 -11.10 -2.98
CA SER A 140 -11.85 -11.40 -1.96
C SER A 140 -12.50 -11.60 -0.59
N SER A 141 -12.56 -12.86 -0.14
CA SER A 141 -13.01 -13.19 1.21
C SER A 141 -12.14 -12.56 2.29
N ALA A 142 -10.84 -12.34 2.01
CA ALA A 142 -9.93 -11.66 2.92
C ALA A 142 -10.34 -10.19 3.13
N ILE A 143 -10.69 -9.46 2.06
CA ILE A 143 -11.17 -8.06 2.17
C ILE A 143 -12.49 -8.03 2.92
N LEU A 144 -13.43 -8.94 2.62
CA LEU A 144 -14.70 -9.02 3.34
C LEU A 144 -14.49 -9.28 4.83
N GLY A 145 -13.59 -10.20 5.19
CA GLY A 145 -13.24 -10.47 6.58
C GLY A 145 -12.75 -9.23 7.32
N LEU A 146 -11.92 -8.40 6.66
CA LEU A 146 -11.43 -7.15 7.26
C LEU A 146 -12.56 -6.13 7.52
N TYR A 147 -13.53 -6.00 6.63
CA TYR A 147 -14.72 -5.16 6.89
C TYR A 147 -15.57 -5.70 8.03
N GLU A 148 -15.76 -7.01 8.11
CA GLU A 148 -16.50 -7.64 9.21
C GLU A 148 -15.74 -7.46 10.54
N ASP A 149 -14.42 -7.55 10.56
CA ASP A 149 -13.61 -7.28 11.75
C ASP A 149 -13.77 -5.82 12.20
N ILE A 150 -13.71 -4.85 11.27
CA ILE A 150 -13.97 -3.44 11.59
C ILE A 150 -15.38 -3.30 12.22
N LEU A 151 -16.42 -3.87 11.61
CA LEU A 151 -17.80 -3.79 12.10
C LEU A 151 -17.94 -4.45 13.48
N SER A 152 -17.31 -5.58 13.71
CA SER A 152 -17.33 -6.29 14.99
C SER A 152 -16.70 -5.44 16.10
N HIS A 153 -15.45 -5.00 15.90
CA HIS A 153 -14.75 -4.17 16.89
C HIS A 153 -15.42 -2.82 17.11
N ALA A 154 -15.96 -2.23 16.04
CA ALA A 154 -16.77 -1.02 16.11
C ALA A 154 -18.06 -1.21 16.93
N THR A 155 -18.62 -2.42 16.94
CA THR A 155 -19.83 -2.75 17.71
C THR A 155 -19.53 -2.95 19.18
N GLU A 156 -18.39 -3.56 19.51
CA GLU A 156 -17.97 -3.82 20.88
C GLU A 156 -17.42 -2.57 21.61
N GLU A 157 -16.86 -1.62 20.90
CA GLU A 157 -16.28 -0.35 21.41
C GLU A 157 -15.35 -0.55 22.63
N LYS A 158 -14.58 -1.64 22.66
CA LYS A 158 -13.59 -1.87 23.72
C LYS A 158 -12.48 -0.82 23.69
N SER A 159 -11.84 -0.59 24.81
CA SER A 159 -10.72 0.38 24.90
C SER A 159 -9.67 0.10 23.81
N GLY A 160 -9.28 1.14 23.05
CA GLY A 160 -8.34 1.03 21.92
C GLY A 160 -8.95 0.51 20.62
N TYR A 161 -10.26 0.36 20.51
CA TYR A 161 -10.90 -0.13 19.29
C TYR A 161 -10.63 0.78 18.08
N GLN A 162 -10.55 2.11 18.27
CA GLN A 162 -10.26 3.05 17.19
C GLN A 162 -8.88 2.80 16.58
N GLN A 163 -7.86 2.58 17.41
CA GLN A 163 -6.50 2.27 16.96
C GLN A 163 -6.47 0.94 16.18
N LEU A 164 -7.23 -0.05 16.63
CA LEU A 164 -7.33 -1.34 15.96
C LEU A 164 -8.01 -1.24 14.59
N ILE A 165 -9.23 -0.66 14.52
CA ILE A 165 -9.96 -0.54 13.25
C ILE A 165 -9.25 0.37 12.26
N SER A 166 -8.59 1.42 12.72
CA SER A 166 -7.74 2.30 11.91
C SER A 166 -6.53 1.56 11.33
N SER A 167 -5.94 0.63 12.09
CA SER A 167 -4.86 -0.23 11.60
C SER A 167 -5.35 -1.22 10.55
N ILE A 168 -6.58 -1.72 10.67
CA ILE A 168 -7.21 -2.56 9.64
C ILE A 168 -7.41 -1.76 8.34
N VAL A 169 -7.84 -0.49 8.41
CA VAL A 169 -7.93 0.39 7.22
C VAL A 169 -6.57 0.55 6.55
N LEU A 170 -5.48 0.76 7.31
CA LEU A 170 -4.13 0.81 6.73
C LEU A 170 -3.74 -0.50 6.05
N TYR A 171 -4.13 -1.63 6.61
CA TYR A 171 -3.91 -2.95 5.99
C TYR A 171 -4.69 -3.10 4.69
N ILE A 172 -5.98 -2.70 4.65
CA ILE A 172 -6.79 -2.71 3.41
C ILE A 172 -6.12 -1.83 2.34
N LEU A 173 -5.70 -0.61 2.67
CA LEU A 173 -4.99 0.28 1.75
C LEU A 173 -3.72 -0.36 1.18
N GLY A 174 -2.95 -1.05 2.02
CA GLY A 174 -1.79 -1.83 1.61
C GLY A 174 -2.15 -2.97 0.66
N LEU A 175 -3.22 -3.69 0.97
CA LEU A 175 -3.72 -4.82 0.16
C LEU A 175 -4.20 -4.35 -1.22
N VAL A 176 -4.93 -3.23 -1.29
CA VAL A 176 -5.34 -2.59 -2.55
C VAL A 176 -4.13 -2.29 -3.44
N GLN A 177 -3.09 -1.67 -2.88
CA GLN A 177 -1.87 -1.38 -3.62
C GLN A 177 -1.13 -2.66 -4.06
N PHE A 178 -1.08 -3.67 -3.18
CA PHE A 178 -0.45 -4.96 -3.49
C PHE A 178 -1.15 -5.65 -4.66
N ILE A 179 -2.47 -5.80 -4.61
CA ILE A 179 -3.25 -6.46 -5.67
C ILE A 179 -3.15 -5.66 -6.96
N HIS A 180 -3.42 -4.34 -6.92
CA HIS A 180 -3.38 -3.48 -8.11
C HIS A 180 -2.01 -3.45 -8.81
N ARG A 181 -0.91 -3.51 -8.05
CA ARG A 181 0.43 -3.58 -8.62
C ARG A 181 0.73 -4.94 -9.22
N ASN A 182 0.32 -6.02 -8.54
CA ASN A 182 0.59 -7.37 -9.02
C ASN A 182 -0.31 -7.78 -10.20
N ASP A 183 -1.50 -7.21 -10.33
CA ASP A 183 -2.35 -7.42 -11.51
C ASP A 183 -1.65 -7.00 -12.82
N LYS A 184 -0.80 -5.98 -12.78
CA LYS A 184 0.05 -5.56 -13.91
C LYS A 184 1.16 -6.56 -14.24
N PHE A 185 1.47 -7.48 -13.34
CA PHE A 185 2.51 -8.51 -13.46
C PHE A 185 1.92 -9.92 -13.57
N ASN A 186 0.75 -10.06 -14.20
CA ASN A 186 0.19 -11.38 -14.57
C ASN A 186 1.11 -12.18 -15.52
N ASP A 187 2.16 -11.55 -16.04
CA ASP A 187 3.23 -12.22 -16.76
C ASP A 187 4.14 -12.98 -15.77
N SER A 188 3.84 -14.26 -15.56
CA SER A 188 4.62 -15.16 -14.72
C SER A 188 6.11 -15.20 -15.14
N PHE A 189 6.43 -15.01 -16.43
CA PHE A 189 7.79 -14.96 -16.93
C PHE A 189 8.57 -13.77 -16.35
N ALA A 190 8.00 -12.56 -16.38
CA ALA A 190 8.65 -11.37 -15.83
C ALA A 190 8.93 -11.52 -14.33
N VAL A 191 7.94 -11.99 -13.55
CA VAL A 191 8.09 -12.24 -12.11
C VAL A 191 9.19 -13.25 -11.81
N ILE A 192 9.20 -14.39 -12.53
CA ILE A 192 10.22 -15.44 -12.38
C ILE A 192 11.60 -14.85 -12.66
N LYS A 193 11.78 -14.15 -13.80
CA LYS A 193 13.07 -13.58 -14.18
C LYS A 193 13.57 -12.50 -13.22
N ILE A 194 12.68 -11.65 -12.71
CA ILE A 194 13.08 -10.63 -11.71
C ILE A 194 13.47 -11.27 -10.37
N ASN A 195 12.76 -12.31 -9.93
CA ASN A 195 13.13 -13.02 -8.70
C ASN A 195 14.44 -13.81 -8.86
N GLU A 196 14.67 -14.43 -10.01
CA GLU A 196 15.96 -15.07 -10.37
C GLU A 196 17.10 -14.04 -10.32
N ALA A 197 16.90 -12.87 -10.93
CA ALA A 197 17.88 -11.78 -10.88
C ALA A 197 18.18 -11.30 -9.45
N ARG A 198 17.16 -11.14 -8.61
CA ARG A 198 17.32 -10.75 -7.20
C ARG A 198 18.12 -11.80 -6.43
N ALA A 199 17.88 -13.08 -6.65
CA ALA A 199 18.64 -14.17 -6.05
C ALA A 199 20.11 -14.12 -6.46
N ILE A 200 20.40 -14.01 -7.78
CA ILE A 200 21.77 -13.88 -8.30
C ILE A 200 22.48 -12.67 -7.71
N MET A 201 21.81 -11.49 -7.67
CA MET A 201 22.40 -10.28 -7.11
C MET A 201 22.75 -10.42 -5.62
N LYS A 202 21.92 -11.11 -4.85
CA LYS A 202 22.18 -11.39 -3.42
C LYS A 202 23.34 -12.37 -3.24
N GLN A 203 23.31 -13.50 -3.94
CA GLN A 203 24.32 -14.55 -3.81
C GLN A 203 25.69 -14.09 -4.29
N LYS A 204 25.72 -13.30 -5.36
CA LYS A 204 26.94 -12.87 -6.05
C LYS A 204 27.34 -11.43 -5.74
N ILE A 205 26.98 -10.94 -4.55
CA ILE A 205 27.26 -9.55 -4.17
C ILE A 205 28.76 -9.25 -4.09
N GLU A 206 29.58 -10.24 -3.73
CA GLU A 206 31.02 -10.16 -3.63
C GLU A 206 31.73 -10.50 -4.97
N ASP A 207 31.05 -11.20 -5.90
CA ASP A 207 31.60 -11.56 -7.22
C ASP A 207 31.59 -10.37 -8.22
N ASN A 208 31.16 -9.21 -7.79
CA ASN A 208 31.10 -7.98 -8.59
C ASN A 208 30.38 -8.09 -9.96
N ILE A 209 29.39 -8.98 -10.06
CA ILE A 209 28.60 -9.12 -11.28
C ILE A 209 27.88 -7.82 -11.59
N SER A 210 27.99 -7.31 -12.83
CA SER A 210 27.27 -6.10 -13.25
C SER A 210 25.77 -6.40 -13.48
N PRO A 211 24.89 -5.38 -13.40
CA PRO A 211 23.48 -5.56 -13.78
C PRO A 211 23.28 -6.09 -15.20
N LYS A 212 24.18 -5.75 -16.12
CA LYS A 212 24.17 -6.30 -17.49
C LYS A 212 24.50 -7.80 -17.46
N GLY A 213 25.52 -8.21 -16.72
CA GLY A 213 25.86 -9.62 -16.55
C GLY A 213 24.77 -10.44 -15.84
N VAL A 214 23.98 -9.81 -14.95
CA VAL A 214 22.78 -10.44 -14.38
C VAL A 214 21.73 -10.68 -15.48
N ALA A 215 21.45 -9.68 -16.32
CA ALA A 215 20.50 -9.82 -17.43
C ALA A 215 20.89 -10.95 -18.39
N GLU A 216 22.18 -11.04 -18.75
CA GLU A 216 22.73 -12.12 -19.57
C GLU A 216 22.53 -13.50 -18.91
N LYS A 217 22.77 -13.63 -17.60
CA LYS A 217 22.59 -14.89 -16.87
C LYS A 217 21.15 -15.37 -16.82
N ILE A 218 20.18 -14.46 -16.70
CA ILE A 218 18.75 -14.80 -16.70
C ILE A 218 18.15 -14.92 -18.12
N GLY A 219 18.97 -14.72 -19.17
CA GLY A 219 18.57 -14.90 -20.56
C GLY A 219 17.63 -13.84 -21.12
N VAL A 220 17.81 -12.56 -20.70
CA VAL A 220 16.99 -11.43 -21.20
C VAL A 220 17.85 -10.25 -21.63
N SER A 221 17.30 -9.37 -22.48
CA SER A 221 18.00 -8.14 -22.86
C SER A 221 18.13 -7.19 -21.66
N TYR A 222 19.24 -6.48 -21.56
CA TYR A 222 19.46 -5.51 -20.47
C TYR A 222 18.41 -4.38 -20.43
N SER A 223 17.93 -3.96 -21.60
CA SER A 223 16.88 -2.94 -21.70
C SER A 223 15.57 -3.42 -21.07
N TRP A 224 15.14 -4.64 -21.43
CA TRP A 224 13.97 -5.27 -20.83
C TRP A 224 14.14 -5.46 -19.32
N PHE A 225 15.28 -6.03 -18.89
CA PHE A 225 15.58 -6.23 -17.47
C PHE A 225 15.50 -4.95 -16.66
N ARG A 226 16.15 -3.86 -17.14
CA ARG A 226 16.14 -2.57 -16.46
C ARG A 226 14.73 -2.01 -16.30
N LYS A 227 13.90 -2.10 -17.35
CA LYS A 227 12.51 -1.63 -17.37
C LYS A 227 11.66 -2.43 -16.38
N MET A 228 11.64 -3.76 -16.54
CA MET A 228 10.79 -4.65 -15.73
C MET A 228 11.23 -4.68 -14.26
N PHE A 229 12.53 -4.71 -14.00
CA PHE A 229 13.06 -4.66 -12.64
C PHE A 229 12.63 -3.37 -11.92
N LYS A 230 12.75 -2.20 -12.58
CA LYS A 230 12.32 -0.94 -11.99
C LYS A 230 10.80 -0.90 -11.75
N GLN A 231 10.00 -1.47 -12.65
CA GLN A 231 8.55 -1.54 -12.47
C GLN A 231 8.15 -2.46 -11.30
N TYR A 232 8.86 -3.57 -11.11
CA TYR A 232 8.54 -4.58 -10.09
C TYR A 232 9.13 -4.27 -8.72
N VAL A 233 10.35 -3.70 -8.67
CA VAL A 233 11.14 -3.48 -7.44
C VAL A 233 11.17 -2.01 -7.01
N ASP A 234 10.59 -1.09 -7.81
CA ASP A 234 10.54 0.37 -7.64
C ASP A 234 11.91 1.09 -7.73
N VAL A 235 13.00 0.35 -7.82
CA VAL A 235 14.36 0.90 -8.01
C VAL A 235 15.06 0.24 -9.21
N SER A 236 16.02 0.94 -9.80
CA SER A 236 16.80 0.33 -10.88
C SER A 236 17.68 -0.83 -10.37
N PRO A 237 18.06 -1.80 -11.24
CA PRO A 237 18.98 -2.88 -10.86
C PRO A 237 20.28 -2.39 -10.23
N ALA A 238 20.84 -1.29 -10.77
CA ALA A 238 22.06 -0.68 -10.24
C ALA A 238 21.87 -0.10 -8.83
N GLN A 239 20.75 0.58 -8.58
CA GLN A 239 20.39 1.08 -7.25
C GLN A 239 20.15 -0.05 -6.27
N TYR A 240 19.46 -1.12 -6.69
CA TYR A 240 19.24 -2.30 -5.87
C TYR A 240 20.55 -2.97 -5.47
N GLN A 241 21.47 -3.17 -6.43
CA GLN A 241 22.80 -3.71 -6.16
C GLN A 241 23.62 -2.82 -5.23
N ALA A 242 23.57 -1.50 -5.42
CA ALA A 242 24.23 -0.55 -4.53
C ALA A 242 23.67 -0.63 -3.09
N ASN A 243 22.36 -0.84 -2.93
CA ASN A 243 21.76 -1.05 -1.60
C ASN A 243 22.23 -2.37 -0.98
N LEU A 244 22.32 -3.45 -1.76
CA LEU A 244 22.85 -4.73 -1.25
C LEU A 244 24.31 -4.60 -0.81
N LYS A 245 25.18 -3.94 -1.61
CA LYS A 245 26.58 -3.69 -1.24
C LYS A 245 26.68 -2.87 0.04
N PHE A 246 25.83 -1.87 0.21
CA PHE A 246 25.79 -1.07 1.42
C PHE A 246 25.42 -1.91 2.65
N LEU A 247 24.34 -2.69 2.58
CA LEU A 247 23.92 -3.56 3.67
C LEU A 247 25.01 -4.60 4.02
N ARG A 248 25.60 -5.22 2.99
CA ARG A 248 26.70 -6.19 3.19
C ARG A 248 27.93 -5.55 3.81
N SER A 249 28.25 -4.31 3.45
CA SER A 249 29.36 -3.58 4.07
C SER A 249 29.15 -3.34 5.57
N LYS A 250 27.93 -2.98 5.97
CA LYS A 250 27.57 -2.82 7.40
C LYS A 250 27.69 -4.13 8.15
N GLU A 251 27.21 -5.22 7.56
CA GLU A 251 27.33 -6.57 8.14
C GLU A 251 28.81 -6.97 8.33
N LEU A 252 29.63 -6.85 7.28
CA LEU A 252 31.05 -7.17 7.36
C LEU A 252 31.79 -6.32 8.41
N MET A 253 31.47 -5.04 8.53
CA MET A 253 32.04 -4.16 9.56
C MET A 253 31.62 -4.56 10.98
N ALA A 254 30.42 -5.11 11.13
CA ALA A 254 29.89 -5.51 12.43
C ALA A 254 30.33 -6.92 12.86
N THR A 255 30.57 -7.84 11.91
CA THR A 255 30.76 -9.27 12.18
C THR A 255 32.17 -9.77 11.90
N THR A 256 33.04 -8.95 11.27
CA THR A 256 34.41 -9.36 10.91
C THR A 256 35.46 -8.34 11.34
N ASN A 257 36.73 -8.76 11.37
CA ASN A 257 37.87 -7.89 11.57
C ASN A 257 38.53 -7.38 10.27
N LEU A 258 37.87 -7.57 9.11
CA LEU A 258 38.36 -7.08 7.81
C LEU A 258 38.58 -5.56 7.87
N SER A 259 39.66 -5.06 7.29
CA SER A 259 39.88 -3.62 7.20
C SER A 259 38.83 -2.97 6.30
N VAL A 260 38.63 -1.65 6.42
CA VAL A 260 37.74 -0.90 5.53
C VAL A 260 38.19 -1.05 4.07
N THR A 261 39.48 -1.14 3.84
CA THR A 261 40.11 -1.35 2.52
C THR A 261 39.74 -2.75 1.97
N ASP A 262 39.86 -3.80 2.80
CA ASP A 262 39.51 -5.18 2.38
C ASP A 262 38.01 -5.28 2.05
N ILE A 263 37.15 -4.65 2.86
CA ILE A 263 35.71 -4.60 2.59
C ILE A 263 35.42 -3.87 1.27
N ALA A 264 36.10 -2.77 0.99
CA ALA A 264 35.94 -2.05 -0.28
C ALA A 264 36.24 -2.95 -1.49
N TYR A 265 37.40 -3.62 -1.48
CA TYR A 265 37.78 -4.53 -2.56
C TYR A 265 36.88 -5.75 -2.65
N LYS A 266 36.53 -6.37 -1.52
CA LYS A 266 35.62 -7.51 -1.44
C LYS A 266 34.23 -7.21 -2.06
N LEU A 267 33.77 -5.97 -1.95
CA LEU A 267 32.52 -5.51 -2.55
C LEU A 267 32.69 -4.93 -3.94
N GLY A 268 33.88 -5.06 -4.55
CA GLY A 268 34.18 -4.66 -5.91
C GLY A 268 34.22 -3.16 -6.14
N PHE A 269 34.66 -2.39 -5.15
CA PHE A 269 35.01 -0.98 -5.35
C PHE A 269 36.45 -0.87 -5.88
N GLU A 270 36.68 0.04 -6.80
CA GLU A 270 37.99 0.27 -7.42
C GLU A 270 39.04 0.73 -6.41
N ASN A 271 38.62 1.49 -5.39
CA ASN A 271 39.49 1.93 -4.31
C ASN A 271 38.65 2.29 -3.05
N VAL A 272 39.35 2.37 -1.92
CA VAL A 272 38.74 2.70 -0.62
C VAL A 272 38.11 4.09 -0.57
N GLY A 273 38.65 5.06 -1.34
CA GLY A 273 38.08 6.41 -1.40
C GLY A 273 36.68 6.43 -2.01
N ARG A 274 36.47 5.71 -3.13
CA ARG A 274 35.13 5.55 -3.74
C ARG A 274 34.15 4.82 -2.81
N PHE A 275 34.62 3.81 -2.11
CA PHE A 275 33.80 3.12 -1.11
C PHE A 275 33.43 4.06 0.04
N SER A 276 34.39 4.81 0.59
CA SER A 276 34.15 5.72 1.71
C SER A 276 33.17 6.83 1.34
N ALA A 277 33.29 7.42 0.15
CA ALA A 277 32.32 8.41 -0.36
C ALA A 277 30.92 7.82 -0.57
N PHE A 278 30.84 6.61 -1.15
CA PHE A 278 29.58 5.88 -1.32
C PHE A 278 28.90 5.58 0.02
N PHE A 279 29.68 5.08 1.00
CA PHE A 279 29.16 4.74 2.32
C PHE A 279 28.69 5.98 3.08
N HIS A 280 29.51 7.03 3.09
CA HIS A 280 29.17 8.30 3.74
C HIS A 280 27.90 8.93 3.14
N LYS A 281 27.72 8.87 1.82
CA LYS A 281 26.51 9.37 1.17
C LYS A 281 25.24 8.66 1.65
N LYS A 282 25.35 7.38 2.06
CA LYS A 282 24.20 6.57 2.50
C LYS A 282 23.98 6.59 4.02
N GLU A 283 25.03 6.62 4.81
CA GLU A 283 24.98 6.52 6.27
C GLU A 283 25.11 7.86 6.99
N GLY A 284 25.66 8.87 6.31
CA GLY A 284 25.97 10.16 6.93
C GLY A 284 27.30 10.22 7.67
N VAL A 285 27.94 9.08 7.93
CA VAL A 285 29.25 8.97 8.59
C VAL A 285 30.23 8.13 7.78
N SER A 286 31.54 8.27 8.04
CA SER A 286 32.54 7.47 7.34
C SER A 286 32.50 6.00 7.81
N PRO A 287 32.97 5.04 6.97
CA PRO A 287 33.06 3.63 7.35
C PRO A 287 33.86 3.38 8.64
N LEU A 288 34.94 4.14 8.85
CA LEU A 288 35.76 4.05 10.06
C LEU A 288 35.01 4.54 11.29
N GLN A 289 34.29 5.66 11.18
CA GLN A 289 33.48 6.17 12.28
C GLN A 289 32.36 5.17 12.63
N TYR A 290 31.63 4.71 11.62
CA TYR A 290 30.60 3.68 11.80
C TYR A 290 31.10 2.45 12.55
N ARG A 291 32.29 1.94 12.20
CA ARG A 291 32.89 0.79 12.90
C ARG A 291 33.21 1.10 14.36
N LYS A 292 33.77 2.29 14.66
CA LYS A 292 34.03 2.72 16.04
C LYS A 292 32.76 2.77 16.86
N ASP A 293 31.70 3.30 16.30
CA ASP A 293 30.41 3.46 16.96
C ASP A 293 29.81 2.10 17.33
N ILE A 294 29.83 1.12 16.41
CA ILE A 294 29.36 -0.25 16.68
C ILE A 294 30.22 -0.92 17.76
N GLN A 295 31.54 -0.75 17.73
CA GLN A 295 32.43 -1.36 18.71
C GLN A 295 32.26 -0.77 20.11
N SER A 296 31.96 0.54 20.20
CA SER A 296 31.66 1.19 21.48
C SER A 296 30.36 0.65 22.09
N ILE A 297 29.30 0.49 21.28
CA ILE A 297 28.01 -0.08 21.73
C ILE A 297 28.22 -1.51 22.26
N LYS A 298 28.99 -2.36 21.57
CA LYS A 298 29.27 -3.74 22.01
C LYS A 298 30.00 -3.82 23.36
N ARG A 299 30.90 -2.86 23.64
CA ARG A 299 31.65 -2.82 24.93
C ARG A 299 30.79 -2.38 26.11
N HIS A 300 29.68 -1.71 25.89
CA HIS A 300 28.77 -1.28 26.96
C HIS A 300 27.64 -2.29 27.24
N THR A 301 27.56 -3.36 26.43
CA THR A 301 26.49 -4.38 26.52
C THR A 301 27.03 -5.71 27.03
N THR A 302 28.36 -5.84 27.24
CA THR A 302 29.07 -6.94 27.93
C THR A 302 29.56 -6.49 29.28
#